data_404454393bcee236dd4527943c2d638f
#
_entry.id   404454393bcee236dd4527943c2d638f
#
_cell.length_a   1.000
_cell.length_b   1.000
_cell.length_c   1.000
_cell.angle_alpha   90.00
_cell.angle_beta   90.00
_cell.angle_gamma   90.00
#
_symmetry.space_group_name_H-M   'P 1'
#
loop_
_entity.id
_entity.type
_entity.pdbx_description
1 polymer ?
#
loop_
_entity_poly.entity_id
_entity_poly.type
_entity_poly.pdbx_seq_one_letter_code
_entity_poly.pdbx_strand_id
1 'polypeptide(L)'
;MTFTENTCIEVVAGAGKATYTVVDCEGGETPEPELGVTYNVTVPAGTMACYIAGEMNGWSHTEMTKVDDIHYTITIADATKAMKYKYCSGPAWDYVEKSAAGEEIADRTYSENDVVESWLAVYTPDNTAVDNITTSKQENKTIYNGQIVVIRDGIMFNMMGQEVK
;
A
#
# COMPACT_ATOMS: atom_id res chain seq x y z
N MET A 1 -7.31 -35.06 31.95
CA MET A 1 -6.50 -33.93 32.43
C MET A 1 -6.66 -32.81 31.42
N THR A 2 -7.18 -31.70 31.83
CA THR A 2 -7.28 -30.47 31.02
C THR A 2 -6.12 -29.58 31.42
N PHE A 3 -5.24 -29.28 30.47
CA PHE A 3 -4.17 -28.32 30.66
C PHE A 3 -4.71 -26.93 30.34
N THR A 4 -4.45 -25.96 31.19
CA THR A 4 -4.61 -24.55 30.87
C THR A 4 -3.39 -24.04 30.09
N GLU A 5 -3.57 -23.06 29.22
CA GLU A 5 -2.48 -22.40 28.50
C GLU A 5 -1.40 -21.96 29.49
N ASN A 6 -0.13 -22.13 29.14
CA ASN A 6 1.09 -21.87 29.95
C ASN A 6 1.45 -22.94 31.03
N THR A 7 1.16 -24.20 30.80
CA THR A 7 1.58 -25.26 31.67
C THR A 7 2.77 -26.03 31.08
N CYS A 8 3.93 -26.00 31.75
CA CYS A 8 5.11 -26.77 31.41
C CYS A 8 5.15 -28.07 32.17
N ILE A 9 5.73 -29.11 31.58
CA ILE A 9 5.95 -30.40 32.22
C ILE A 9 7.45 -30.62 32.38
N GLU A 10 7.91 -30.68 33.61
CA GLU A 10 9.29 -31.11 33.90
C GLU A 10 9.28 -32.64 34.10
N VAL A 11 10.11 -33.32 33.28
CA VAL A 11 10.30 -34.76 33.37
C VAL A 11 11.64 -35.06 34.02
N VAL A 12 11.63 -35.59 35.22
CA VAL A 12 12.85 -36.05 35.89
C VAL A 12 12.96 -37.57 35.73
N ALA A 13 13.97 -38.02 35.00
CA ALA A 13 14.29 -39.44 34.82
C ALA A 13 15.24 -39.90 35.95
N GLY A 14 14.76 -40.75 36.85
CA GLY A 14 15.55 -41.42 37.83
C GLY A 14 15.56 -42.93 37.61
N ALA A 15 16.52 -43.67 38.22
CA ALA A 15 16.71 -45.12 38.04
C ALA A 15 15.40 -45.90 38.37
N GLY A 16 14.62 -46.22 37.33
CA GLY A 16 13.45 -47.09 37.41
C GLY A 16 12.09 -46.49 37.45
N LYS A 17 11.93 -45.17 37.58
CA LYS A 17 10.64 -44.46 37.46
C LYS A 17 10.84 -43.05 36.90
N ALA A 18 10.08 -42.70 35.89
CA ALA A 18 9.95 -41.32 35.46
C ALA A 18 8.82 -40.65 36.28
N THR A 19 9.09 -39.56 36.97
CA THR A 19 8.09 -38.70 37.57
C THR A 19 7.97 -37.43 36.77
N TYR A 20 6.75 -36.97 36.58
CA TYR A 20 6.52 -35.68 35.96
C TYR A 20 5.89 -34.74 37.00
N THR A 21 6.32 -33.49 36.95
CA THR A 21 5.71 -32.43 37.76
C THR A 21 5.18 -31.38 36.80
N VAL A 22 3.98 -30.94 37.03
CA VAL A 22 3.40 -29.80 36.30
C VAL A 22 3.90 -28.56 37.02
N VAL A 23 4.64 -27.70 36.30
CA VAL A 23 5.17 -26.46 36.82
C VAL A 23 4.66 -25.29 35.99
N ASP A 24 4.53 -24.13 36.63
CA ASP A 24 4.29 -22.91 35.88
C ASP A 24 5.54 -22.60 35.08
N CYS A 25 5.34 -22.23 33.81
CA CYS A 25 6.43 -21.80 32.95
C CYS A 25 6.89 -20.40 33.40
N GLU A 26 7.65 -20.32 34.51
CA GLU A 26 8.29 -19.07 34.86
C GLU A 26 9.48 -18.82 33.93
N GLY A 27 9.31 -17.82 33.12
CA GLY A 27 10.40 -17.20 32.41
C GLY A 27 10.59 -17.62 30.96
N GLY A 28 9.88 -16.98 30.17
CA GLY A 28 10.05 -16.90 28.74
C GLY A 28 8.69 -16.88 28.10
N GLU A 29 8.16 -15.69 27.89
CA GLU A 29 7.37 -15.50 26.70
C GLU A 29 8.24 -16.06 25.59
N THR A 30 7.95 -17.31 25.13
CA THR A 30 8.30 -17.65 23.77
C THR A 30 7.66 -16.53 22.97
N PRO A 31 8.43 -15.66 22.31
CA PRO A 31 7.83 -14.65 21.48
C PRO A 31 6.94 -15.45 20.54
N GLU A 32 5.63 -15.24 20.66
CA GLU A 32 4.68 -15.66 19.63
C GLU A 32 5.34 -15.25 18.32
N PRO A 33 5.55 -16.15 17.36
CA PRO A 33 6.25 -15.78 16.13
C PRO A 33 5.51 -14.55 15.63
N GLU A 34 6.18 -13.40 15.67
CA GLU A 34 5.60 -12.16 15.17
C GLU A 34 5.21 -12.47 13.74
N LEU A 35 3.92 -12.65 13.48
CA LEU A 35 3.36 -12.99 12.18
C LEU A 35 3.54 -11.79 11.26
N GLY A 36 4.80 -11.50 10.93
CA GLY A 36 5.17 -10.42 10.06
C GLY A 36 5.33 -9.06 10.77
N VAL A 37 5.74 -8.08 10.02
CA VAL A 37 5.85 -6.68 10.45
C VAL A 37 4.80 -5.84 9.76
N THR A 38 4.06 -5.08 10.56
CA THR A 38 3.10 -4.10 10.04
C THR A 38 3.79 -2.74 9.91
N TYR A 39 3.71 -2.17 8.73
CA TYR A 39 4.19 -0.83 8.41
C TYR A 39 3.00 0.11 8.27
N ASN A 40 2.99 1.20 9.04
CA ASN A 40 2.01 2.26 8.95
C ASN A 40 2.70 3.55 8.53
N VAL A 41 2.10 4.27 7.61
CA VAL A 41 2.71 5.51 7.10
C VAL A 41 1.66 6.59 6.89
N THR A 42 2.02 7.80 7.29
CA THR A 42 1.30 9.03 6.94
C THR A 42 2.02 9.68 5.76
N VAL A 43 1.29 10.05 4.74
CA VAL A 43 1.81 10.61 3.49
C VAL A 43 1.23 11.99 3.21
N PRO A 44 1.87 12.80 2.34
CA PRO A 44 1.33 14.10 1.93
C PRO A 44 -0.08 13.99 1.35
N ALA A 45 -0.92 14.97 1.63
CA ALA A 45 -2.26 15.06 1.06
C ALA A 45 -2.21 15.05 -0.48
N GLY A 46 -3.16 14.35 -1.10
CA GLY A 46 -3.19 14.19 -2.56
C GLY A 46 -2.41 12.97 -3.07
N THR A 47 -1.79 12.18 -2.18
CA THR A 47 -1.18 10.89 -2.54
C THR A 47 -2.29 9.89 -2.89
N MET A 48 -2.26 9.36 -4.12
CA MET A 48 -3.31 8.46 -4.61
C MET A 48 -3.03 6.99 -4.29
N ALA A 49 -1.74 6.62 -4.20
CA ALA A 49 -1.28 5.28 -3.85
C ALA A 49 0.03 5.38 -3.05
N CYS A 50 0.34 4.35 -2.28
CA CYS A 50 1.61 4.23 -1.56
C CYS A 50 2.16 2.82 -1.73
N TYR A 51 3.46 2.72 -1.95
CA TYR A 51 4.20 1.47 -2.13
C TYR A 51 5.34 1.43 -1.13
N ILE A 52 5.67 0.23 -0.67
CA ILE A 52 6.87 -0.03 0.11
C ILE A 52 7.84 -0.90 -0.70
N ALA A 53 9.11 -0.52 -0.72
CA ALA A 53 10.18 -1.30 -1.30
C ALA A 53 11.30 -1.43 -0.27
N GLY A 54 11.82 -2.63 -0.06
CA GLY A 54 12.85 -2.90 0.94
C GLY A 54 13.42 -4.30 0.84
N GLU A 55 14.27 -4.64 1.80
CA GLU A 55 14.93 -5.95 1.87
C GLU A 55 13.92 -7.10 1.95
N MET A 56 12.76 -6.87 2.58
CA MET A 56 11.70 -7.86 2.75
C MET A 56 11.04 -8.31 1.44
N ASN A 57 11.13 -7.52 0.38
CA ASN A 57 10.54 -7.82 -0.91
C ASN A 57 11.56 -7.70 -2.07
N GLY A 58 12.87 -7.75 -1.73
CA GLY A 58 13.95 -7.62 -2.72
C GLY A 58 13.94 -6.28 -3.45
N TRP A 59 13.52 -5.22 -2.77
CA TRP A 59 13.39 -3.85 -3.29
C TRP A 59 12.37 -3.72 -4.43
N SER A 60 11.43 -4.66 -4.52
CA SER A 60 10.27 -4.57 -5.41
C SER A 60 9.19 -3.68 -4.78
N HIS A 61 8.46 -2.95 -5.59
CA HIS A 61 7.40 -2.05 -5.11
C HIS A 61 6.14 -2.85 -4.80
N THR A 62 5.79 -2.97 -3.52
CA THR A 62 4.56 -3.63 -3.05
C THR A 62 3.55 -2.57 -2.64
N GLU A 63 2.36 -2.61 -3.22
CA GLU A 63 1.30 -1.64 -2.93
C GLU A 63 0.76 -1.83 -1.52
N MET A 64 0.56 -0.73 -0.82
CA MET A 64 0.01 -0.68 0.52
C MET A 64 -1.50 -0.44 0.49
N THR A 65 -2.18 -0.91 1.52
CA THR A 65 -3.62 -0.68 1.67
C THR A 65 -3.89 0.74 2.15
N LYS A 66 -4.72 1.47 1.43
CA LYS A 66 -5.19 2.80 1.82
C LYS A 66 -6.17 2.66 2.99
N VAL A 67 -5.90 3.34 4.10
CA VAL A 67 -6.77 3.39 5.28
C VAL A 67 -7.70 4.61 5.19
N ASP A 68 -7.13 5.77 4.83
CA ASP A 68 -7.85 7.02 4.58
C ASP A 68 -7.05 7.89 3.58
N ASP A 69 -7.33 9.19 3.53
CA ASP A 69 -6.73 10.08 2.51
C ASP A 69 -5.23 10.27 2.64
N ILE A 70 -4.67 10.03 3.82
CA ILE A 70 -3.23 10.25 4.10
C ILE A 70 -2.57 9.08 4.83
N HIS A 71 -3.32 8.02 5.19
CA HIS A 71 -2.76 6.88 5.91
C HIS A 71 -2.80 5.60 5.08
N TYR A 72 -1.68 4.89 5.07
CA TYR A 72 -1.53 3.60 4.41
C TYR A 72 -0.92 2.58 5.36
N THR A 73 -1.24 1.30 5.18
CA THR A 73 -0.75 0.19 6.00
C THR A 73 -0.48 -1.05 5.15
N ILE A 74 0.46 -1.88 5.60
CA ILE A 74 0.70 -3.21 5.06
C ILE A 74 1.35 -4.09 6.12
N THR A 75 0.97 -5.37 6.16
CA THR A 75 1.66 -6.39 6.95
C THR A 75 2.38 -7.36 6.02
N ILE A 76 3.68 -7.56 6.25
CA ILE A 76 4.53 -8.43 5.44
C ILE A 76 5.04 -9.57 6.34
N ALA A 77 4.60 -10.80 6.05
CA ALA A 77 4.82 -11.97 6.90
C ALA A 77 6.31 -12.32 7.11
N ASP A 78 7.14 -12.15 6.07
CA ASP A 78 8.56 -12.51 6.13
C ASP A 78 9.47 -11.33 6.51
N ALA A 79 8.88 -10.18 6.86
CA ALA A 79 9.64 -8.99 7.28
C ALA A 79 10.12 -9.10 8.72
N THR A 80 11.26 -8.48 8.99
CA THR A 80 11.77 -8.26 10.34
C THR A 80 12.03 -6.77 10.57
N LYS A 81 11.97 -6.32 11.81
CA LYS A 81 12.21 -4.92 12.18
C LYS A 81 13.65 -4.42 11.90
N ALA A 82 14.57 -5.33 11.55
CA ALA A 82 15.94 -4.97 11.19
C ALA A 82 16.10 -4.58 9.70
N MET A 83 15.12 -4.96 8.86
CA MET A 83 15.16 -4.74 7.42
C MET A 83 15.00 -3.26 7.06
N LYS A 84 15.72 -2.86 6.01
CA LYS A 84 15.68 -1.50 5.47
C LYS A 84 14.62 -1.38 4.39
N TYR A 85 14.04 -0.18 4.27
CA TYR A 85 12.99 0.09 3.30
C TYR A 85 12.88 1.58 2.94
N LYS A 86 12.10 1.86 1.90
CA LYS A 86 11.65 3.19 1.47
C LYS A 86 10.20 3.15 1.03
N TYR A 87 9.57 4.32 1.01
CA TYR A 87 8.23 4.49 0.45
C TYR A 87 8.29 5.15 -0.92
N CYS A 88 7.31 4.82 -1.76
CA CYS A 88 7.10 5.44 -3.06
C CYS A 88 5.61 5.77 -3.23
N SER A 89 5.29 6.89 -3.87
CA SER A 89 3.89 7.20 -4.22
C SER A 89 3.38 6.40 -5.42
N GLY A 90 4.25 5.62 -6.08
CA GLY A 90 3.95 4.82 -7.27
C GLY A 90 4.87 3.60 -7.41
N PRO A 91 4.67 2.77 -8.42
CA PRO A 91 5.34 1.48 -8.59
C PRO A 91 6.75 1.60 -9.21
N ALA A 92 7.44 2.70 -9.00
CA ALA A 92 8.79 2.93 -9.53
C ALA A 92 9.58 3.92 -8.66
N TRP A 93 10.91 3.92 -8.78
CA TRP A 93 11.81 4.81 -8.04
C TRP A 93 11.67 6.28 -8.40
N ASP A 94 11.08 6.62 -9.53
CA ASP A 94 10.72 8.00 -9.92
C ASP A 94 9.73 8.66 -8.95
N TYR A 95 9.08 7.86 -8.11
CA TYR A 95 8.07 8.28 -7.14
C TYR A 95 8.55 8.16 -5.69
N VAL A 96 9.86 7.99 -5.46
CA VAL A 96 10.44 7.77 -4.14
C VAL A 96 10.25 8.97 -3.21
N GLU A 97 10.19 8.67 -1.93
CA GLU A 97 10.11 9.67 -0.86
C GLU A 97 11.37 10.56 -0.79
N LYS A 98 11.15 11.78 -0.35
CA LYS A 98 12.16 12.82 -0.14
C LYS A 98 11.94 13.52 1.21
N SER A 99 12.95 14.25 1.66
CA SER A 99 12.82 15.17 2.78
C SER A 99 11.85 16.32 2.43
N ALA A 100 11.44 17.10 3.42
CA ALA A 100 10.64 18.31 3.22
C ALA A 100 11.30 19.33 2.26
N ALA A 101 12.64 19.32 2.17
CA ALA A 101 13.41 20.14 1.24
C ALA A 101 13.54 19.51 -0.17
N GLY A 102 12.97 18.32 -0.40
CA GLY A 102 13.08 17.59 -1.67
C GLY A 102 14.40 16.84 -1.86
N GLU A 103 15.19 16.70 -0.80
CA GLU A 103 16.48 16.01 -0.85
C GLU A 103 16.34 14.50 -0.66
N GLU A 104 17.37 13.76 -1.06
CA GLU A 104 17.45 12.31 -0.83
C GLU A 104 17.52 12.02 0.67
N ILE A 105 16.79 11.00 1.11
CA ILE A 105 16.87 10.47 2.47
C ILE A 105 17.50 9.08 2.47
N ALA A 106 18.08 8.68 3.59
CA ALA A 106 18.60 7.32 3.78
C ALA A 106 17.45 6.29 3.80
N ASP A 107 17.80 5.01 3.58
CA ASP A 107 16.86 3.92 3.78
C ASP A 107 16.37 3.90 5.22
N ARG A 108 15.07 3.72 5.40
CA ARG A 108 14.43 3.72 6.72
C ARG A 108 14.82 2.49 7.53
N THR A 109 14.79 2.66 8.82
CA THR A 109 14.68 1.59 9.82
C THR A 109 13.26 1.55 10.34
N TYR A 110 12.82 0.39 10.81
CA TYR A 110 11.46 0.20 11.31
C TYR A 110 11.06 1.27 12.34
N SER A 111 9.91 1.82 12.13
CA SER A 111 9.15 2.64 13.04
C SER A 111 7.69 2.16 13.02
N GLU A 112 7.01 2.25 14.14
CA GLU A 112 5.60 1.85 14.24
C GLU A 112 4.69 2.74 13.38
N ASN A 113 5.05 4.02 13.28
CA ASN A 113 4.33 5.01 12.48
C ASN A 113 5.35 5.90 11.79
N ASP A 114 5.42 5.78 10.47
CA ASP A 114 6.28 6.61 9.64
C ASP A 114 5.55 7.84 9.11
N VAL A 115 6.32 8.85 8.76
CA VAL A 115 5.82 10.05 8.06
C VAL A 115 6.68 10.28 6.82
N VAL A 116 6.05 10.40 5.66
CA VAL A 116 6.68 10.87 4.43
C VAL A 116 6.40 12.36 4.29
N GLU A 117 7.44 13.14 4.14
CA GLU A 117 7.33 14.61 4.07
C GLU A 117 7.06 15.10 2.64
N SER A 118 7.70 14.48 1.65
CA SER A 118 7.48 14.79 0.23
C SER A 118 7.84 13.60 -0.67
N TRP A 119 7.48 13.70 -1.94
CA TRP A 119 7.78 12.75 -3.00
C TRP A 119 8.67 13.39 -4.07
N LEU A 120 9.53 12.59 -4.72
CA LEU A 120 10.24 13.04 -5.94
C LEU A 120 9.23 13.42 -7.03
N ALA A 121 8.19 12.60 -7.22
CA ALA A 121 7.00 12.91 -8.00
C ALA A 121 5.79 12.21 -7.37
N VAL A 122 4.60 12.76 -7.54
CA VAL A 122 3.35 12.11 -7.11
C VAL A 122 2.84 11.25 -8.26
N TYR A 123 2.69 9.94 -8.00
CA TYR A 123 2.11 9.02 -8.97
C TYR A 123 0.62 9.29 -9.14
N THR A 124 0.21 9.43 -10.39
CA THR A 124 -1.19 9.48 -10.76
C THR A 124 -1.47 8.19 -11.53
N PRO A 125 -2.23 7.24 -10.98
CA PRO A 125 -2.61 6.05 -11.73
C PRO A 125 -3.33 6.49 -13.00
N ASP A 126 -2.85 6.04 -14.14
CA ASP A 126 -3.57 6.26 -15.39
C ASP A 126 -4.95 5.62 -15.27
N ASN A 127 -5.94 6.44 -15.08
CA ASN A 127 -7.33 6.01 -15.10
C ASN A 127 -7.72 5.74 -16.56
N THR A 128 -7.10 4.69 -17.14
CA THR A 128 -7.20 4.34 -18.55
C THR A 128 -8.61 3.91 -18.97
N ALA A 129 -9.59 4.03 -18.08
CA ALA A 129 -10.98 3.73 -18.40
C ALA A 129 -11.75 4.93 -18.98
N VAL A 130 -11.33 6.20 -18.80
CA VAL A 130 -12.12 7.36 -19.26
C VAL A 130 -11.30 8.54 -19.81
N ASP A 131 -9.99 8.66 -19.55
CA ASP A 131 -9.22 9.88 -19.86
C ASP A 131 -8.45 9.85 -21.19
N ASN A 132 -8.71 8.91 -22.08
CA ASN A 132 -8.18 8.99 -23.44
C ASN A 132 -9.13 9.70 -24.40
N ILE A 133 -9.86 10.68 -23.89
CA ILE A 133 -10.40 11.74 -24.71
C ILE A 133 -9.44 12.93 -24.56
N THR A 134 -8.27 12.84 -25.14
CA THR A 134 -7.54 14.02 -25.59
C THR A 134 -8.43 14.68 -26.63
N THR A 135 -9.30 15.55 -26.18
CA THR A 135 -10.03 16.48 -27.03
C THR A 135 -9.06 17.48 -27.61
N SER A 136 -8.31 17.05 -28.60
CA SER A 136 -7.65 18.00 -29.51
C SER A 136 -8.65 18.67 -30.47
N LYS A 137 -9.95 18.41 -30.32
CA LYS A 137 -11.04 19.19 -30.95
C LYS A 137 -12.24 19.19 -30.00
N GLN A 138 -12.62 20.36 -29.56
CA GLN A 138 -13.83 20.62 -28.79
C GLN A 138 -15.04 20.26 -29.67
N GLU A 139 -15.51 19.04 -29.57
CA GLU A 139 -16.78 18.63 -30.20
C GLU A 139 -17.91 19.21 -29.36
N ASN A 140 -18.50 20.28 -29.83
CA ASN A 140 -19.67 20.86 -29.16
C ASN A 140 -20.90 19.99 -29.43
N LYS A 141 -21.41 19.34 -28.39
CA LYS A 141 -22.70 18.66 -28.43
C LYS A 141 -23.78 19.68 -28.07
N THR A 142 -24.81 19.79 -28.90
CA THR A 142 -25.95 20.66 -28.64
C THR A 142 -27.25 19.96 -28.99
N ILE A 143 -28.37 20.54 -28.59
CA ILE A 143 -29.71 20.06 -28.99
C ILE A 143 -30.24 20.97 -30.10
N TYR A 144 -30.52 20.39 -31.25
CA TYR A 144 -31.15 21.07 -32.38
C TYR A 144 -32.43 20.32 -32.78
N ASN A 145 -33.55 21.01 -32.81
CA ASN A 145 -34.89 20.43 -33.07
C ASN A 145 -35.21 19.20 -32.19
N GLY A 146 -34.80 19.22 -30.88
CA GLY A 146 -35.05 18.14 -29.93
C GLY A 146 -34.14 16.91 -30.10
N GLN A 147 -33.16 16.97 -30.99
CA GLN A 147 -32.16 15.88 -31.19
C GLN A 147 -30.77 16.34 -30.77
N ILE A 148 -29.99 15.41 -30.20
CA ILE A 148 -28.58 15.65 -29.89
C ILE A 148 -27.82 15.64 -31.21
N VAL A 149 -27.09 16.73 -31.47
CA VAL A 149 -26.18 16.87 -32.61
C VAL A 149 -24.79 17.17 -32.17
N VAL A 150 -23.81 16.74 -32.93
CA VAL A 150 -22.38 17.02 -32.74
C VAL A 150 -21.94 18.01 -33.81
N ILE A 151 -21.32 19.13 -33.37
CA ILE A 151 -20.80 20.13 -34.30
C ILE A 151 -19.31 19.85 -34.53
N ARG A 152 -18.92 19.58 -35.77
CA ARG A 152 -17.52 19.42 -36.21
C ARG A 152 -17.24 20.40 -37.35
N ASP A 153 -16.23 21.22 -37.18
CA ASP A 153 -15.82 22.21 -38.18
C ASP A 153 -16.97 23.10 -38.69
N GLY A 154 -17.93 23.41 -37.78
CA GLY A 154 -19.11 24.24 -38.09
C GLY A 154 -20.28 23.49 -38.75
N ILE A 155 -20.17 22.20 -38.94
CA ILE A 155 -21.22 21.35 -39.55
C ILE A 155 -21.87 20.50 -38.44
N MET A 156 -23.20 20.43 -38.43
CA MET A 156 -23.96 19.61 -37.49
C MET A 156 -24.19 18.19 -38.02
N PHE A 157 -23.95 17.23 -37.14
CA PHE A 157 -24.20 15.79 -37.43
C PHE A 157 -25.12 15.20 -36.37
N ASN A 158 -26.06 14.36 -36.78
CA ASN A 158 -26.89 13.58 -35.87
C ASN A 158 -26.09 12.43 -35.26
N MET A 159 -26.68 11.69 -34.32
CA MET A 159 -26.06 10.54 -33.66
C MET A 159 -25.71 9.36 -34.58
N MET A 160 -26.24 9.36 -35.82
CA MET A 160 -25.90 8.38 -36.86
C MET A 160 -24.79 8.89 -37.80
N GLY A 161 -24.21 10.07 -37.53
CA GLY A 161 -23.16 10.66 -38.35
C GLY A 161 -23.66 11.32 -39.66
N GLN A 162 -24.95 11.57 -39.79
CA GLN A 162 -25.52 12.25 -40.94
C GLN A 162 -25.54 13.78 -40.72
N GLU A 163 -25.19 14.55 -41.73
CA GLU A 163 -25.28 16.00 -41.71
C GLU A 163 -26.72 16.47 -41.53
N VAL A 164 -26.93 17.36 -40.58
CA VAL A 164 -28.20 18.01 -40.30
C VAL A 164 -28.14 19.43 -40.87
N LYS A 165 -29.03 19.72 -41.81
CA LYS A 165 -29.18 21.04 -42.45
C LYS A 165 -30.28 21.83 -41.80
#